data_50aef00e733890f77281dd0097cd336d
#
_entry.id   50aef00e733890f77281dd0097cd336d
#
_cell.length_a   1.000
_cell.length_b   1.000
_cell.length_c   1.000
_cell.angle_alpha   90.00
_cell.angle_beta   90.00
_cell.angle_gamma   90.00
#
_symmetry.space_group_name_H-M   'P 1'
#
loop_
_entity.id
_entity.type
_entity.pdbx_description
1 polymer ?
#
loop_
_entity_poly.entity_id
_entity_poly.type
_entity_poly.pdbx_seq_one_letter_code
_entity_poly.pdbx_strand_id
1 'polypeptide(L)'
;MKFKNYIFALLLVISQTPIWGQVGLGTNNPQGVLDISMTQGFVYPRIALVNTVTASITTPDGNPPVIGTMVYNTKNRGNDANAVYPGLYQWNGTKWVAQFDKKDNKIYVQNSDTRTGYGLNQQGISFDSKTFVPQYYGTYRIKVSLHFGAGKIDLPLTANPDNQYTNFGAQGGDFIFSFNGQSQTVSLKSYSGNNHDSSINGGGIKE
;
A
#
# COMPACT_ATOMS: atom_id res chain seq x y z
N MET A 1 -0.11 -75.52 29.98
CA MET A 1 1.07 -74.60 29.64
C MET A 1 1.03 -74.02 28.24
N LYS A 2 0.35 -74.53 27.26
CA LYS A 2 0.34 -74.04 25.87
C LYS A 2 -0.47 -72.72 25.64
N PHE A 3 -1.57 -72.53 26.40
CA PHE A 3 -2.41 -71.30 26.25
C PHE A 3 -1.71 -69.98 26.61
N LYS A 4 -0.84 -70.00 27.63
CA LYS A 4 -0.08 -68.77 27.99
C LYS A 4 0.82 -68.26 26.90
N ASN A 5 1.38 -69.16 26.10
CA ASN A 5 2.29 -68.74 24.98
C ASN A 5 1.52 -68.14 23.81
N TYR A 6 0.27 -68.51 23.52
CA TYR A 6 -0.55 -67.93 22.50
C TYR A 6 -1.04 -66.52 22.88
N ILE A 7 -1.36 -66.30 24.16
CA ILE A 7 -1.73 -64.94 24.64
C ILE A 7 -0.56 -64.01 24.55
N PHE A 8 0.65 -64.45 24.89
CA PHE A 8 1.87 -63.64 24.76
C PHE A 8 2.20 -63.32 23.29
N ALA A 9 2.09 -64.28 22.39
CA ALA A 9 2.26 -64.08 20.97
C ALA A 9 1.22 -63.13 20.37
N LEU A 10 -0.04 -63.21 20.80
CA LEU A 10 -1.10 -62.30 20.37
C LEU A 10 -0.85 -60.86 20.83
N LEU A 11 -0.39 -60.67 22.07
CA LEU A 11 -0.02 -59.37 22.63
C LEU A 11 1.17 -58.74 21.85
N LEU A 12 2.14 -59.56 21.43
CA LEU A 12 3.31 -59.12 20.67
C LEU A 12 2.91 -58.64 19.25
N VAL A 13 1.94 -59.27 18.60
CA VAL A 13 1.42 -58.88 17.27
C VAL A 13 0.66 -57.57 17.35
N ILE A 14 -0.12 -57.34 18.39
CA ILE A 14 -0.89 -56.09 18.57
C ILE A 14 0.03 -54.87 18.81
N SER A 15 1.22 -55.10 19.41
CA SER A 15 2.20 -54.02 19.67
C SER A 15 2.93 -53.52 18.41
N GLN A 16 2.79 -54.20 17.26
CA GLN A 16 3.45 -53.83 15.99
C GLN A 16 2.60 -52.94 15.10
N THR A 17 1.38 -52.55 15.50
CA THR A 17 0.56 -51.67 14.69
C THR A 17 1.11 -50.25 14.76
N PRO A 18 1.52 -49.61 13.64
CA PRO A 18 1.93 -48.22 13.65
C PRO A 18 0.76 -47.36 14.07
N ILE A 19 0.91 -46.64 15.17
CA ILE A 19 -0.09 -45.67 15.62
C ILE A 19 0.20 -44.36 14.86
N TRP A 20 -0.61 -44.06 13.88
CA TRP A 20 -0.58 -42.76 13.20
C TRP A 20 -1.32 -41.78 14.09
N GLY A 21 -0.56 -40.96 14.83
CA GLY A 21 -1.12 -39.92 15.68
C GLY A 21 -1.49 -38.68 14.88
N GLN A 22 -2.74 -38.57 14.49
CA GLN A 22 -3.28 -37.29 14.00
C GLN A 22 -3.80 -36.47 15.18
N VAL A 23 -3.54 -35.17 15.16
CA VAL A 23 -4.01 -34.26 16.21
C VAL A 23 -5.15 -33.41 15.63
N GLY A 24 -6.36 -33.65 16.09
CA GLY A 24 -7.53 -32.83 15.82
C GLY A 24 -7.84 -31.92 17.01
N LEU A 25 -7.89 -30.61 16.77
CA LEU A 25 -8.38 -29.64 17.72
C LEU A 25 -9.78 -29.18 17.25
N GLY A 26 -10.84 -29.60 17.99
CA GLY A 26 -12.22 -29.30 17.63
C GLY A 26 -12.80 -30.16 16.51
N THR A 27 -12.11 -31.23 16.11
CA THR A 27 -12.59 -32.25 15.16
C THR A 27 -12.20 -33.65 15.61
N ASN A 28 -13.12 -34.60 15.40
CA ASN A 28 -12.88 -36.03 15.62
C ASN A 28 -12.43 -36.76 14.35
N ASN A 29 -12.39 -36.06 13.21
CA ASN A 29 -11.99 -36.59 11.92
C ASN A 29 -10.95 -35.67 11.26
N PRO A 30 -9.70 -35.66 11.77
CA PRO A 30 -8.63 -34.80 11.23
C PRO A 30 -8.33 -35.15 9.76
N GLN A 31 -8.22 -34.14 8.93
CA GLN A 31 -7.87 -34.27 7.50
C GLN A 31 -6.36 -34.12 7.25
N GLY A 32 -5.56 -33.96 8.30
CA GLY A 32 -4.11 -33.82 8.25
C GLY A 32 -3.44 -34.25 9.56
N VAL A 33 -2.11 -34.15 9.65
CA VAL A 33 -1.36 -34.46 10.88
C VAL A 33 -1.78 -33.57 12.03
N LEU A 34 -2.06 -32.31 11.75
CA LEU A 34 -2.70 -31.35 12.64
C LEU A 34 -3.89 -30.74 11.90
N ASP A 35 -5.08 -30.90 12.44
CA ASP A 35 -6.30 -30.27 11.92
C ASP A 35 -6.95 -29.46 13.03
N ILE A 36 -7.17 -28.17 12.77
CA ILE A 36 -7.78 -27.22 13.71
C ILE A 36 -9.13 -26.79 13.14
N SER A 37 -10.22 -27.37 13.65
CA SER A 37 -11.59 -27.07 13.27
C SER A 37 -12.32 -26.39 14.43
N MET A 38 -12.09 -25.10 14.60
CA MET A 38 -12.67 -24.31 15.68
C MET A 38 -13.24 -23.00 15.17
N THR A 39 -14.15 -22.41 15.94
CA THR A 39 -14.64 -21.04 15.74
C THR A 39 -13.67 -19.99 16.28
N GLN A 40 -12.68 -20.38 17.07
CA GLN A 40 -11.63 -19.51 17.60
C GLN A 40 -10.42 -19.48 16.65
N GLY A 41 -9.76 -18.33 16.59
CA GLY A 41 -8.57 -18.17 15.78
C GLY A 41 -7.33 -18.85 16.36
N PHE A 42 -6.40 -19.24 15.51
CA PHE A 42 -5.07 -19.66 15.90
C PHE A 42 -4.15 -18.46 16.09
N VAL A 43 -3.47 -18.39 17.23
CA VAL A 43 -2.53 -17.30 17.54
C VAL A 43 -1.11 -17.79 17.37
N TYR A 44 -0.37 -17.17 16.45
CA TYR A 44 1.06 -17.43 16.27
C TYR A 44 1.89 -16.95 17.47
N PRO A 45 3.05 -17.56 17.73
CA PRO A 45 4.00 -17.06 18.74
C PRO A 45 4.30 -15.57 18.48
N ARG A 46 4.15 -14.76 19.53
CA ARG A 46 4.33 -13.30 19.47
C ARG A 46 5.73 -12.96 19.96
N ILE A 47 6.54 -12.40 19.07
CA ILE A 47 7.92 -12.02 19.38
C ILE A 47 8.23 -10.59 18.92
N ALA A 48 9.31 -10.05 19.43
CA ALA A 48 9.83 -8.75 19.00
C ALA A 48 11.08 -9.00 18.14
N LEU A 49 10.90 -9.12 16.83
CA LEU A 49 12.03 -9.27 15.90
C LEU A 49 12.98 -8.07 16.02
N VAL A 50 14.27 -8.34 15.92
CA VAL A 50 15.31 -7.30 15.90
C VAL A 50 15.39 -6.65 14.51
N ASN A 51 15.42 -7.48 13.48
CA ASN A 51 15.41 -7.12 12.06
C ASN A 51 15.04 -8.37 11.24
N THR A 52 15.03 -8.25 9.92
CA THR A 52 14.69 -9.39 9.05
C THR A 52 15.77 -10.48 8.99
N VAL A 53 17.05 -10.17 9.19
CA VAL A 53 18.15 -11.11 8.98
C VAL A 53 18.63 -11.81 10.25
N THR A 54 18.18 -11.36 11.42
CA THR A 54 18.54 -11.99 12.70
C THR A 54 17.53 -13.08 13.04
N ALA A 55 18.02 -14.30 13.28
CA ALA A 55 17.22 -15.39 13.83
C ALA A 55 16.89 -15.09 15.30
N SER A 56 15.81 -14.35 15.54
CA SER A 56 15.41 -13.86 16.87
C SER A 56 14.85 -14.95 17.80
N ILE A 57 14.71 -16.16 17.31
CA ILE A 57 14.32 -17.36 18.07
C ILE A 57 15.22 -18.52 17.66
N THR A 58 15.31 -19.50 18.54
CA THR A 58 16.03 -20.75 18.31
C THR A 58 15.11 -21.94 18.50
N THR A 59 15.50 -23.06 17.91
CA THR A 59 14.94 -24.38 18.26
C THR A 59 15.34 -24.79 19.68
N PRO A 60 14.70 -25.80 20.29
CA PRO A 60 15.10 -26.33 21.60
C PRO A 60 16.59 -26.72 21.66
N ASP A 61 17.18 -27.11 20.53
CA ASP A 61 18.59 -27.50 20.43
C ASP A 61 19.54 -26.28 20.21
N GLY A 62 19.03 -25.06 20.31
CA GLY A 62 19.81 -23.83 20.15
C GLY A 62 20.12 -23.42 18.70
N ASN A 63 19.61 -24.16 17.72
CA ASN A 63 19.81 -23.86 16.30
C ASN A 63 18.88 -22.72 15.80
N PRO A 64 19.20 -22.07 14.68
CA PRO A 64 18.26 -21.14 14.02
C PRO A 64 16.89 -21.78 13.74
N PRO A 65 15.83 -20.99 13.61
CA PRO A 65 14.51 -21.53 13.31
C PRO A 65 14.51 -22.33 12.01
N VAL A 66 13.70 -23.40 12.00
CA VAL A 66 13.51 -24.22 10.79
C VAL A 66 12.80 -23.41 9.72
N ILE A 67 13.14 -23.65 8.46
CA ILE A 67 12.46 -23.04 7.31
C ILE A 67 10.95 -23.30 7.41
N GLY A 68 10.15 -22.25 7.23
CA GLY A 68 8.70 -22.33 7.39
C GLY A 68 8.20 -21.93 8.77
N THR A 69 9.10 -21.75 9.76
CA THR A 69 8.68 -21.22 11.08
C THR A 69 7.97 -19.88 10.94
N MET A 70 6.78 -19.77 11.53
CA MET A 70 5.95 -18.56 11.48
C MET A 70 5.84 -17.93 12.86
N VAL A 71 5.89 -16.58 12.89
CA VAL A 71 5.78 -15.77 14.12
C VAL A 71 5.03 -14.48 13.82
N TYR A 72 4.38 -13.92 14.84
CA TYR A 72 3.82 -12.58 14.78
C TYR A 72 4.80 -11.59 15.43
N ASN A 73 5.37 -10.71 14.62
CA ASN A 73 6.21 -9.62 15.13
C ASN A 73 5.36 -8.53 15.78
N THR A 74 5.73 -8.12 16.99
CA THR A 74 4.97 -7.12 17.77
C THR A 74 5.58 -5.73 17.72
N LYS A 75 6.77 -5.55 17.13
CA LYS A 75 7.52 -4.29 17.17
C LYS A 75 7.80 -3.74 15.79
N ASN A 76 7.80 -2.41 15.70
CA ASN A 76 8.38 -1.67 14.60
C ASN A 76 9.83 -1.36 14.95
N ARG A 77 10.78 -1.80 14.12
CA ARG A 77 12.24 -1.57 14.32
C ARG A 77 12.96 -1.42 13.00
N GLY A 78 13.93 -0.53 13.00
CA GLY A 78 14.77 -0.24 11.84
C GLY A 78 14.13 0.78 10.89
N ASN A 79 14.99 1.35 10.06
CA ASN A 79 14.63 2.33 9.02
C ASN A 79 15.40 2.05 7.72
N ASP A 80 15.73 0.79 7.49
CA ASP A 80 16.49 0.28 6.35
C ASP A 80 15.79 -0.91 5.68
N ALA A 81 16.46 -1.56 4.75
CA ALA A 81 15.96 -2.72 4.02
C ALA A 81 15.62 -3.92 4.93
N ASN A 82 16.21 -3.98 6.14
CA ASN A 82 16.00 -5.04 7.13
C ASN A 82 14.99 -4.66 8.22
N ALA A 83 14.32 -3.53 8.08
CA ALA A 83 13.31 -3.07 9.01
C ALA A 83 12.16 -4.07 9.14
N VAL A 84 11.67 -4.24 10.38
CA VAL A 84 10.53 -5.10 10.71
C VAL A 84 9.38 -4.27 11.27
N TYR A 85 8.17 -4.68 10.93
CA TYR A 85 6.93 -4.02 11.30
C TYR A 85 5.99 -5.01 11.97
N PRO A 86 5.02 -4.60 12.77
CA PRO A 86 4.04 -5.50 13.33
C PRO A 86 3.33 -6.29 12.23
N GLY A 87 3.25 -7.62 12.40
CA GLY A 87 2.62 -8.50 11.42
C GLY A 87 3.22 -9.91 11.43
N LEU A 88 2.68 -10.74 10.55
CA LEU A 88 3.08 -12.14 10.41
C LEU A 88 4.35 -12.27 9.57
N TYR A 89 5.30 -13.07 10.04
CA TYR A 89 6.55 -13.37 9.35
C TYR A 89 6.81 -14.86 9.28
N GLN A 90 7.47 -15.29 8.21
CA GLN A 90 7.95 -16.64 7.99
C GLN A 90 9.47 -16.65 7.83
N TRP A 91 10.15 -17.58 8.46
CA TRP A 91 11.58 -17.80 8.26
C TRP A 91 11.81 -18.62 6.98
N ASN A 92 12.65 -18.11 6.07
CA ASN A 92 12.97 -18.79 4.81
C ASN A 92 14.33 -19.50 4.82
N GLY A 93 14.98 -19.61 5.98
CA GLY A 93 16.33 -20.17 6.14
C GLY A 93 17.43 -19.12 6.29
N THR A 94 17.21 -17.89 5.80
CA THR A 94 18.20 -16.81 5.86
C THR A 94 17.64 -15.53 6.46
N LYS A 95 16.32 -15.30 6.31
CA LYS A 95 15.67 -14.09 6.81
C LYS A 95 14.18 -14.31 7.08
N TRP A 96 13.62 -13.43 7.88
CA TRP A 96 12.19 -13.28 8.10
C TRP A 96 11.54 -12.56 6.92
N VAL A 97 10.57 -13.20 6.31
CA VAL A 97 9.79 -12.67 5.19
C VAL A 97 8.41 -12.29 5.69
N ALA A 98 8.03 -11.03 5.51
CA ALA A 98 6.71 -10.55 5.85
C ALA A 98 5.64 -11.27 5.01
N GLN A 99 4.56 -11.72 5.67
CA GLN A 99 3.42 -12.38 5.06
C GLN A 99 2.23 -11.42 4.92
N PHE A 100 2.51 -10.14 4.77
CA PHE A 100 1.52 -9.09 4.56
C PHE A 100 2.04 -8.04 3.57
N ASP A 101 1.12 -7.36 2.91
CA ASP A 101 1.44 -6.27 2.01
C ASP A 101 1.81 -5.01 2.79
N LYS A 102 2.96 -4.44 2.49
CA LYS A 102 3.36 -3.13 3.00
C LYS A 102 2.70 -2.05 2.14
N LYS A 103 1.47 -1.68 2.49
CA LYS A 103 0.72 -0.64 1.78
C LYS A 103 0.71 0.63 2.62
N ASP A 104 1.16 1.71 2.01
CA ASP A 104 1.09 3.06 2.57
C ASP A 104 0.67 4.00 1.46
N ASN A 105 -0.50 4.60 1.63
CA ASN A 105 -1.09 5.51 0.65
C ASN A 105 -1.60 6.75 1.37
N LYS A 106 -1.18 7.91 0.87
CA LYS A 106 -1.69 9.22 1.31
C LYS A 106 -2.19 9.99 0.10
N ILE A 107 -3.34 10.60 0.27
CA ILE A 107 -3.94 11.48 -0.73
C ILE A 107 -3.99 12.87 -0.12
N TYR A 108 -3.50 13.84 -0.87
CA TYR A 108 -3.57 15.24 -0.53
C TYR A 108 -4.41 15.95 -1.58
N VAL A 109 -5.37 16.72 -1.13
CA VAL A 109 -6.27 17.47 -1.99
C VAL A 109 -6.00 18.96 -1.77
N GLN A 110 -6.07 19.73 -2.84
CA GLN A 110 -5.97 21.16 -2.80
C GLN A 110 -7.18 21.77 -2.06
N ASN A 111 -6.94 22.69 -1.15
CA ASN A 111 -7.99 23.28 -0.31
C ASN A 111 -8.77 24.38 -1.03
N SER A 112 -8.15 25.04 -1.98
CA SER A 112 -8.77 26.15 -2.73
C SER A 112 -8.03 26.37 -4.03
N ASP A 113 -8.71 26.94 -5.01
CA ASP A 113 -8.10 27.32 -6.29
C ASP A 113 -6.95 28.30 -6.09
N THR A 114 -5.85 28.04 -6.77
CA THR A 114 -4.70 28.93 -6.78
C THR A 114 -4.72 29.72 -8.09
N ARG A 115 -4.77 31.04 -7.97
CA ARG A 115 -4.69 31.95 -9.11
C ARG A 115 -3.31 32.57 -9.19
N THR A 116 -2.67 32.41 -10.32
CA THR A 116 -1.41 33.12 -10.64
C THR A 116 -1.71 34.38 -11.44
N GLY A 117 -1.13 35.50 -11.04
CA GLY A 117 -1.20 36.71 -11.83
C GLY A 117 -0.27 36.66 -13.06
N TYR A 118 -0.50 37.55 -14.02
CA TYR A 118 0.38 37.69 -15.15
C TYR A 118 1.79 38.14 -14.67
N GLY A 119 2.77 37.33 -15.02
CA GLY A 119 4.18 37.63 -14.80
C GLY A 119 4.69 37.39 -13.37
N LEU A 120 5.31 36.29 -13.15
CA LEU A 120 6.53 36.11 -12.34
C LEU A 120 6.46 35.62 -10.90
N ASN A 121 5.37 35.70 -10.19
CA ASN A 121 5.38 35.21 -8.81
C ASN A 121 4.82 33.82 -8.74
N GLN A 122 5.68 32.86 -8.35
CA GLN A 122 5.24 31.53 -7.99
C GLN A 122 4.23 31.61 -6.84
N GLN A 123 3.08 30.96 -7.03
CA GLN A 123 2.07 30.83 -5.99
C GLN A 123 2.09 29.40 -5.45
N GLY A 124 2.13 29.29 -4.13
CA GLY A 124 2.09 27.98 -3.50
C GLY A 124 0.68 27.40 -3.53
N ILE A 125 0.55 26.17 -4.00
CA ILE A 125 -0.70 25.41 -3.89
C ILE A 125 -0.88 24.98 -2.44
N SER A 126 -2.06 25.26 -1.88
CA SER A 126 -2.39 24.94 -0.49
C SER A 126 -3.04 23.58 -0.38
N PHE A 127 -2.49 22.74 0.50
CA PHE A 127 -3.02 21.43 0.86
C PHE A 127 -3.28 21.37 2.37
N ASP A 128 -4.11 20.44 2.81
CA ASP A 128 -4.38 20.18 4.23
C ASP A 128 -3.10 19.85 5.02
N SER A 129 -2.18 19.17 4.37
CA SER A 129 -0.87 18.86 4.95
C SER A 129 0.19 18.88 3.85
N LYS A 130 1.38 19.35 4.19
CA LYS A 130 2.56 19.33 3.30
C LYS A 130 3.60 18.31 3.73
N THR A 131 3.28 17.47 4.73
CA THR A 131 4.21 16.52 5.29
C THR A 131 3.75 15.09 4.99
N PHE A 132 4.64 14.30 4.42
CA PHE A 132 4.49 12.87 4.25
C PHE A 132 5.48 12.15 5.15
N VAL A 133 4.98 11.31 6.04
CA VAL A 133 5.78 10.43 6.87
C VAL A 133 5.56 9.00 6.41
N PRO A 134 6.57 8.37 5.77
CA PRO A 134 6.44 6.99 5.30
C PRO A 134 6.27 6.02 6.46
N GLN A 135 5.34 5.10 6.34
CA GLN A 135 5.11 4.05 7.32
C GLN A 135 6.13 2.91 7.17
N TYR A 136 6.57 2.64 5.96
CA TYR A 136 7.47 1.54 5.63
C TYR A 136 8.71 2.06 4.92
N TYR A 137 9.83 1.38 5.12
CA TYR A 137 11.01 1.57 4.27
C TYR A 137 10.73 1.02 2.86
N GLY A 138 11.07 1.81 1.84
CA GLY A 138 10.85 1.41 0.45
C GLY A 138 10.81 2.59 -0.52
N THR A 139 10.44 2.30 -1.75
CA THR A 139 10.24 3.28 -2.81
C THR A 139 8.78 3.68 -2.89
N TYR A 140 8.55 4.98 -2.91
CA TYR A 140 7.22 5.56 -3.03
C TYR A 140 7.03 6.19 -4.40
N ARG A 141 5.83 5.99 -4.97
CA ARG A 141 5.43 6.67 -6.19
C ARG A 141 4.57 7.87 -5.83
N ILE A 142 4.96 9.05 -6.29
CA ILE A 142 4.16 10.26 -6.19
C ILE A 142 3.41 10.45 -7.51
N LYS A 143 2.09 10.57 -7.44
CA LYS A 143 1.23 10.89 -8.59
C LYS A 143 0.59 12.24 -8.33
N VAL A 144 0.81 13.17 -9.23
CA VAL A 144 0.19 14.50 -9.19
C VAL A 144 -0.82 14.58 -10.32
N SER A 145 -2.03 15.01 -9.99
CA SER A 145 -3.08 15.31 -10.96
C SER A 145 -3.37 16.79 -10.90
N LEU A 146 -3.24 17.46 -12.02
CA LEU A 146 -3.35 18.91 -12.12
C LEU A 146 -4.43 19.29 -13.13
N HIS A 147 -5.18 20.34 -12.78
CA HIS A 147 -6.01 21.07 -13.72
C HIS A 147 -5.49 22.49 -13.80
N PHE A 148 -5.11 22.89 -14.99
CA PHE A 148 -4.61 24.23 -15.28
C PHE A 148 -5.57 24.89 -16.26
N GLY A 149 -6.27 25.92 -15.80
CA GLY A 149 -7.22 26.70 -16.61
C GLY A 149 -6.60 28.00 -17.10
N ALA A 150 -6.89 28.39 -18.33
CA ALA A 150 -6.60 29.73 -18.82
C ALA A 150 -7.54 30.75 -18.16
N GLY A 151 -7.06 31.98 -18.00
CA GLY A 151 -7.84 33.04 -17.40
C GLY A 151 -9.04 33.47 -18.29
N LYS A 152 -9.81 34.40 -17.73
CA LYS A 152 -10.92 35.01 -18.45
C LYS A 152 -10.43 35.72 -19.73
N ILE A 153 -11.12 35.45 -20.83
CA ILE A 153 -10.93 36.15 -22.10
C ILE A 153 -12.07 37.13 -22.29
N ASP A 154 -11.73 38.35 -22.70
CA ASP A 154 -12.71 39.37 -23.00
C ASP A 154 -13.55 38.99 -24.23
N LEU A 155 -14.79 39.45 -24.26
CA LEU A 155 -15.64 39.36 -25.45
C LEU A 155 -15.00 40.10 -26.63
N PRO A 156 -15.19 39.65 -27.86
CA PRO A 156 -14.78 40.42 -29.03
C PRO A 156 -15.39 41.82 -29.02
N LEU A 157 -14.57 42.84 -29.28
CA LEU A 157 -14.99 44.26 -29.21
C LEU A 157 -16.01 44.67 -30.24
N THR A 158 -16.22 43.90 -31.28
CA THR A 158 -17.17 44.21 -32.37
C THR A 158 -18.30 43.20 -32.38
N ALA A 159 -19.42 43.59 -31.81
CA ALA A 159 -20.68 42.92 -32.01
C ALA A 159 -21.23 43.24 -33.41
N ASN A 160 -20.82 42.51 -34.41
CA ASN A 160 -21.55 42.47 -35.66
C ASN A 160 -22.46 41.20 -35.59
N PRO A 161 -23.79 41.36 -35.65
CA PRO A 161 -24.71 40.25 -35.52
C PRO A 161 -24.50 39.14 -36.58
N ASP A 162 -23.88 39.51 -37.71
CA ASP A 162 -23.65 38.57 -38.80
C ASP A 162 -22.24 37.92 -38.79
N ASN A 163 -21.38 38.36 -37.90
CA ASN A 163 -19.99 37.83 -37.78
C ASN A 163 -19.79 37.20 -36.44
N GLN A 164 -19.67 35.89 -36.45
CA GLN A 164 -19.33 35.10 -35.30
C GLN A 164 -17.83 35.27 -35.00
N TYR A 165 -17.47 36.28 -34.23
CA TYR A 165 -16.10 36.48 -33.80
C TYR A 165 -15.85 35.63 -32.52
N THR A 166 -14.76 34.91 -32.55
CA THR A 166 -14.29 34.14 -31.40
C THR A 166 -12.93 34.64 -30.97
N ASN A 167 -12.82 35.05 -29.71
CA ASN A 167 -11.53 35.31 -29.11
C ASN A 167 -10.93 34.02 -28.54
N PHE A 168 -9.67 33.77 -28.84
CA PHE A 168 -8.91 32.70 -28.27
C PHE A 168 -7.76 33.27 -27.45
N GLY A 169 -7.55 32.69 -26.27
CA GLY A 169 -6.36 32.95 -25.49
C GLY A 169 -5.65 31.62 -25.22
N ALA A 170 -4.34 31.67 -25.32
CA ALA A 170 -3.50 30.58 -24.86
C ALA A 170 -2.68 31.11 -23.68
N GLN A 171 -2.71 30.37 -22.59
CA GLN A 171 -1.88 30.68 -21.44
C GLN A 171 -0.96 29.49 -21.15
N GLY A 172 0.30 29.82 -20.86
CA GLY A 172 1.30 28.86 -20.42
C GLY A 172 1.71 29.16 -18.99
N GLY A 173 2.08 28.17 -18.27
CA GLY A 173 2.65 28.27 -16.93
C GLY A 173 3.48 27.06 -16.59
N ASP A 174 4.28 27.19 -15.57
CA ASP A 174 5.08 26.09 -15.08
C ASP A 174 4.53 25.61 -13.72
N PHE A 175 4.30 24.32 -13.63
CA PHE A 175 4.06 23.65 -12.36
C PHE A 175 5.38 23.13 -11.81
N ILE A 176 5.74 23.56 -10.61
CA ILE A 176 6.95 23.13 -9.92
C ILE A 176 6.56 22.27 -8.75
N PHE A 177 6.94 20.99 -8.81
CA PHE A 177 6.83 20.07 -7.70
C PHE A 177 8.17 19.95 -6.99
N SER A 178 8.19 20.28 -5.70
CA SER A 178 9.37 20.16 -4.85
C SER A 178 9.15 19.17 -3.74
N PHE A 179 10.07 18.23 -3.59
CA PHE A 179 10.03 17.23 -2.53
C PHE A 179 11.45 16.96 -2.04
N ASN A 180 11.65 17.05 -0.72
CA ASN A 180 12.94 16.81 -0.06
C ASN A 180 14.12 17.54 -0.74
N GLY A 181 13.94 18.81 -1.08
CA GLY A 181 14.97 19.63 -1.71
C GLY A 181 15.19 19.38 -3.21
N GLN A 182 14.49 18.43 -3.80
CA GLN A 182 14.50 18.17 -5.23
C GLN A 182 13.26 18.77 -5.88
N SER A 183 13.43 19.35 -7.07
CA SER A 183 12.32 19.98 -7.80
C SER A 183 12.21 19.42 -9.21
N GLN A 184 10.97 19.26 -9.65
CA GLN A 184 10.61 18.92 -11.03
C GLN A 184 9.69 20.00 -11.58
N THR A 185 9.95 20.46 -12.78
CA THR A 185 9.14 21.47 -13.47
C THR A 185 8.42 20.84 -14.65
N VAL A 186 7.13 21.10 -14.75
CA VAL A 186 6.29 20.67 -15.88
C VAL A 186 5.63 21.90 -16.47
N SER A 187 5.89 22.17 -17.75
CA SER A 187 5.24 23.27 -18.46
C SER A 187 3.82 22.87 -18.85
N LEU A 188 2.88 23.70 -18.50
CA LEU A 188 1.45 23.53 -18.76
C LEU A 188 0.99 24.55 -19.80
N LYS A 189 0.00 24.14 -20.59
CA LYS A 189 -0.71 25.03 -21.51
C LYS A 189 -2.20 24.83 -21.39
N SER A 190 -2.93 25.92 -21.45
CA SER A 190 -4.39 25.90 -21.48
C SER A 190 -4.89 26.89 -22.51
N TYR A 191 -6.03 26.59 -23.09
CA TYR A 191 -6.67 27.39 -24.11
C TYR A 191 -8.07 27.74 -23.62
N SER A 192 -8.48 28.98 -23.81
CA SER A 192 -9.85 29.40 -23.61
C SER A 192 -10.37 30.08 -24.89
N GLY A 193 -11.63 29.88 -25.15
CA GLY A 193 -12.33 30.55 -26.22
C GLY A 193 -13.54 31.30 -25.70
N ASN A 194 -13.82 32.47 -26.20
CA ASN A 194 -15.05 33.20 -25.95
C ASN A 194 -15.65 33.63 -27.26
N ASN A 195 -16.87 33.20 -27.57
CA ASN A 195 -17.59 33.63 -28.72
C ASN A 195 -18.72 34.58 -28.30
N HIS A 196 -18.91 35.63 -29.13
CA HIS A 196 -20.04 36.52 -28.98
C HIS A 196 -21.20 35.98 -29.84
N ASP A 197 -21.90 34.96 -29.34
CA ASP A 197 -23.15 34.51 -29.95
C ASP A 197 -24.34 34.96 -29.10
N SER A 198 -25.07 35.93 -29.62
CA SER A 198 -26.27 36.48 -28.98
C SER A 198 -27.44 35.51 -28.94
N SER A 199 -27.40 34.43 -29.71
CA SER A 199 -28.46 33.41 -29.75
C SER A 199 -28.33 32.40 -28.62
N ILE A 200 -27.16 32.30 -28.00
CA ILE A 200 -26.92 31.46 -26.84
C ILE A 200 -26.96 32.33 -25.58
N ASN A 201 -28.07 32.30 -24.88
CA ASN A 201 -28.22 33.04 -23.62
C ASN A 201 -27.10 32.69 -22.65
N GLY A 202 -26.20 33.65 -22.45
CA GLY A 202 -25.08 33.59 -21.58
C GLY A 202 -23.81 33.10 -22.29
N GLY A 203 -22.97 34.07 -22.72
CA GLY A 203 -21.61 33.81 -23.16
C GLY A 203 -20.87 33.02 -22.06
N GLY A 204 -20.93 31.71 -22.12
CA GLY A 204 -20.22 30.84 -21.21
C GLY A 204 -18.80 30.70 -21.66
N ILE A 205 -17.88 30.85 -20.72
CA ILE A 205 -16.50 30.39 -20.89
C ILE A 205 -16.59 28.89 -21.03
N LYS A 206 -16.25 28.34 -22.19
CA LYS A 206 -16.02 26.90 -22.34
C LYS A 206 -14.55 26.63 -22.07
N GLU A 207 -14.30 25.93 -20.99
CA GLU A 207 -12.98 25.37 -20.65
C GLU A 207 -12.71 24.09 -21.45
#